data_86d4f6b1222a0372aaae45dc2c12b974
#
_entry.id   86d4f6b1222a0372aaae45dc2c12b974
#
_cell.length_a   1.000
_cell.length_b   1.000
_cell.length_c   1.000
_cell.angle_alpha   90.00
_cell.angle_beta   90.00
_cell.angle_gamma   90.00
#
_symmetry.space_group_name_H-M   'P 1'
#
loop_
_entity.id
_entity.type
_entity.pdbx_description
1 polymer ?
#
loop_
_entity_poly.entity_id
_entity_poly.type
_entity_poly.pdbx_seq_one_letter_code
_entity_poly.pdbx_strand_id
1 'polypeptide(L)'
;MVKDDFESITPKLTTNLTGDNIEEKQIPSDIYINSPKLKIDKTFESNYKGEEERLKYTLDVTNERKDSIAKKVTLVEKTTNGRLDKDSIRVKDGNGIDIPKDNYDIVEENGKITLKFKDDIYILGKNSNKNDILNKNNIPLSSNKIYDKINITYDVIKDKGKDSIDTTIINSNDNIIDENRK
;
A
#
# COMPACT_ATOMS: atom_id res chain seq x y z
N MET A 1 -0.82 22.77 6.07
CA MET A 1 -1.33 21.98 7.20
C MET A 1 -2.64 21.35 6.73
N VAL A 2 -2.53 20.16 6.13
CA VAL A 2 -3.70 19.39 5.67
C VAL A 2 -4.22 18.64 6.88
N LYS A 3 -5.46 18.91 7.27
CA LYS A 3 -6.10 18.20 8.37
C LYS A 3 -6.29 16.72 7.99
N ASP A 4 -5.69 15.84 8.76
CA ASP A 4 -5.92 14.38 8.76
C ASP A 4 -7.29 14.05 9.41
N ASP A 5 -8.38 14.55 8.82
CA ASP A 5 -9.73 14.25 9.26
C ASP A 5 -10.44 13.37 8.22
N PHE A 6 -9.88 12.18 7.96
CA PHE A 6 -10.73 11.09 7.52
C PHE A 6 -11.30 10.41 8.77
N GLU A 7 -12.28 11.05 9.39
CA GLU A 7 -13.15 10.39 10.34
C GLU A 7 -13.74 9.16 9.68
N SER A 8 -13.73 8.05 10.41
CA SER A 8 -14.44 6.85 10.00
C SER A 8 -15.89 7.23 9.67
N ILE A 9 -16.24 7.20 8.38
CA ILE A 9 -17.64 7.37 7.98
C ILE A 9 -18.37 6.15 8.54
N THR A 10 -19.17 6.34 9.56
CA THR A 10 -20.09 5.32 10.08
C THR A 10 -21.43 5.55 9.40
N PRO A 11 -21.75 4.87 8.27
CA PRO A 11 -23.08 4.95 7.71
C PRO A 11 -24.05 4.28 8.69
N LYS A 12 -25.02 5.03 9.19
CA LYS A 12 -26.13 4.46 9.95
C LYS A 12 -27.11 3.83 8.97
N LEU A 13 -27.18 2.52 8.95
CA LEU A 13 -28.23 1.79 8.25
C LEU A 13 -29.39 1.59 9.23
N THR A 14 -30.54 2.13 8.92
CA THR A 14 -31.77 1.90 9.70
C THR A 14 -32.66 0.96 8.90
N THR A 15 -32.90 -0.24 9.40
CA THR A 15 -33.84 -1.18 8.81
C THR A 15 -35.17 -1.09 9.58
N ASN A 16 -36.22 -0.72 8.88
CA ASN A 16 -37.59 -0.73 9.45
C ASN A 16 -38.23 -2.09 9.16
N LEU A 17 -38.60 -2.81 10.20
CA LEU A 17 -39.45 -3.99 10.09
C LEU A 17 -40.89 -3.55 10.28
N THR A 18 -41.70 -3.69 9.23
CA THR A 18 -43.15 -3.43 9.28
C THR A 18 -43.91 -4.72 8.96
N GLY A 19 -44.96 -5.00 9.71
CA GLY A 19 -45.86 -6.13 9.47
C GLY A 19 -47.11 -5.99 10.32
N ASP A 20 -48.21 -6.66 9.94
CA ASP A 20 -49.41 -6.71 10.73
C ASP A 20 -49.12 -7.39 12.09
N ASN A 21 -49.27 -6.66 13.18
CA ASN A 21 -48.96 -7.06 14.57
C ASN A 21 -47.47 -7.06 14.96
N ILE A 22 -46.60 -6.36 14.25
CA ILE A 22 -45.20 -6.12 14.66
C ILE A 22 -45.05 -4.65 15.01
N GLU A 23 -44.65 -4.34 16.25
CA GLU A 23 -44.22 -3.00 16.60
C GLU A 23 -43.01 -2.62 15.75
N GLU A 24 -43.04 -1.42 15.19
CA GLU A 24 -41.93 -0.89 14.40
C GLU A 24 -40.64 -0.89 15.23
N LYS A 25 -39.71 -1.72 14.90
CA LYS A 25 -38.42 -1.82 15.58
C LYS A 25 -37.32 -1.33 14.65
N GLN A 26 -36.71 -0.23 15.01
CA GLN A 26 -35.49 0.24 14.36
C GLN A 26 -34.30 -0.53 14.93
N ILE A 27 -33.58 -1.23 14.06
CA ILE A 27 -32.32 -1.88 14.41
C ILE A 27 -31.21 -1.02 13.84
N PRO A 28 -30.50 -0.21 14.65
CA PRO A 28 -29.35 0.50 14.18
C PRO A 28 -28.22 -0.51 13.97
N SER A 29 -27.68 -0.57 12.76
CA SER A 29 -26.46 -1.29 12.47
C SER A 29 -25.36 -0.28 12.13
N ASP A 30 -24.38 -0.19 12.99
CA ASP A 30 -23.17 0.60 12.73
C ASP A 30 -22.22 -0.22 11.86
N ILE A 31 -21.99 0.22 10.63
CA ILE A 31 -20.99 -0.39 9.76
C ILE A 31 -19.69 0.39 9.96
N TYR A 32 -18.72 -0.21 10.65
CA TYR A 32 -17.40 0.35 10.81
C TYR A 32 -16.54 -0.03 9.60
N ILE A 33 -16.22 0.95 8.77
CA ILE A 33 -15.25 0.78 7.69
C ILE A 33 -13.92 1.35 8.17
N ASN A 34 -13.00 0.48 8.57
CA ASN A 34 -11.63 0.88 8.87
C ASN A 34 -10.84 0.98 7.55
N SER A 35 -10.74 2.20 7.00
CA SER A 35 -9.86 2.45 5.85
C SER A 35 -8.42 2.22 6.25
N PRO A 36 -7.58 1.62 5.39
CA PRO A 36 -6.16 1.43 5.71
C PRO A 36 -5.44 2.79 5.80
N LYS A 37 -4.38 2.83 6.62
CA LYS A 37 -3.44 3.95 6.68
C LYS A 37 -2.06 3.43 6.29
N LEU A 38 -1.77 3.46 5.00
CA LEU A 38 -0.46 3.05 4.51
C LEU A 38 0.60 4.09 4.84
N LYS A 39 1.80 3.63 5.16
CA LYS A 39 2.98 4.43 5.42
C LYS A 39 4.14 3.87 4.60
N ILE A 40 4.95 4.78 4.06
CA ILE A 40 6.21 4.46 3.40
C ILE A 40 7.36 5.03 4.22
N ASP A 41 8.27 4.17 4.64
CA ASP A 41 9.58 4.58 5.13
C ASP A 41 10.59 4.37 4.01
N LYS A 42 11.13 5.48 3.46
CA LYS A 42 12.00 5.49 2.30
C LYS A 42 13.41 5.92 2.68
N THR A 43 14.39 5.09 2.34
CA THR A 43 15.83 5.36 2.52
C THR A 43 16.57 5.15 1.21
N PHE A 44 17.78 5.67 1.09
CA PHE A 44 18.64 5.38 -0.04
C PHE A 44 20.12 5.30 0.37
N GLU A 45 20.88 4.59 -0.44
CA GLU A 45 22.33 4.48 -0.37
C GLU A 45 22.94 4.80 -1.75
N SER A 46 24.02 5.60 -1.78
CA SER A 46 24.77 5.84 -3.00
C SER A 46 25.75 4.69 -3.26
N ASN A 47 25.80 4.23 -4.49
CA ASN A 47 26.70 3.19 -4.97
C ASN A 47 27.22 3.53 -6.36
N TYR A 48 28.31 2.89 -6.78
CA TYR A 48 28.91 3.09 -8.10
C TYR A 48 29.04 1.76 -8.84
N LYS A 49 28.66 1.77 -10.10
CA LYS A 49 28.93 0.67 -11.04
C LYS A 49 29.79 1.22 -12.19
N GLY A 50 31.11 1.08 -12.05
CA GLY A 50 32.08 1.80 -12.91
C GLY A 50 31.99 3.31 -12.65
N GLU A 51 31.76 4.11 -13.69
CA GLU A 51 31.57 5.57 -13.59
C GLU A 51 30.11 5.99 -13.34
N GLU A 52 29.19 5.03 -13.32
CA GLU A 52 27.75 5.26 -13.17
C GLU A 52 27.38 5.33 -11.68
N GLU A 53 26.94 6.49 -11.22
CA GLU A 53 26.41 6.65 -9.87
C GLU A 53 24.98 6.12 -9.81
N ARG A 54 24.74 5.21 -8.85
CA ARG A 54 23.44 4.61 -8.59
C ARG A 54 23.00 4.91 -7.17
N LEU A 55 21.74 5.28 -7.03
CA LEU A 55 21.08 5.43 -5.74
C LEU A 55 20.18 4.19 -5.54
N LYS A 56 20.56 3.35 -4.59
CA LYS A 56 19.75 2.19 -4.21
C LYS A 56 18.71 2.63 -3.18
N TYR A 57 17.47 2.67 -3.59
CA TYR A 57 16.34 2.99 -2.71
C TYR A 57 15.81 1.73 -2.03
N THR A 58 15.37 1.91 -0.80
CA THR A 58 14.65 0.92 -0.01
C THR A 58 13.39 1.54 0.54
N LEU A 59 12.24 0.93 0.27
CA LEU A 59 10.93 1.34 0.75
C LEU A 59 10.37 0.24 1.64
N ASP A 60 10.00 0.60 2.86
CA ASP A 60 9.19 -0.24 3.75
C ASP A 60 7.75 0.27 3.72
N VAL A 61 6.83 -0.56 3.23
CA VAL A 61 5.40 -0.27 3.16
C VAL A 61 4.68 -1.01 4.27
N THR A 62 4.01 -0.27 5.13
CA THR A 62 3.22 -0.80 6.27
C THR A 62 1.82 -0.20 6.30
N ASN A 63 0.89 -0.87 6.97
CA ASN A 63 -0.43 -0.34 7.26
C ASN A 63 -0.53 -0.05 8.76
N GLU A 64 -0.47 1.22 9.13
CA GLU A 64 -0.41 1.68 10.52
C GLU A 64 -1.77 1.61 11.24
N ARG A 65 -2.88 1.43 10.51
CA ARG A 65 -4.20 1.36 11.14
C ARG A 65 -4.54 -0.05 11.58
N LYS A 66 -4.64 -0.24 12.89
CA LYS A 66 -5.12 -1.48 13.48
C LYS A 66 -6.51 -1.84 12.96
N ASP A 67 -6.79 -3.14 12.86
CA ASP A 67 -8.06 -3.72 12.44
C ASP A 67 -8.54 -3.30 11.04
N SER A 68 -7.58 -2.99 10.17
CA SER A 68 -7.78 -2.68 8.76
C SER A 68 -6.96 -3.58 7.84
N ILE A 69 -7.30 -3.55 6.55
CA ILE A 69 -6.57 -4.27 5.52
C ILE A 69 -6.49 -3.41 4.27
N ALA A 70 -5.29 -3.28 3.71
CA ALA A 70 -5.08 -2.62 2.43
C ALA A 70 -5.08 -3.64 1.30
N LYS A 71 -5.75 -3.33 0.22
CA LYS A 71 -5.81 -4.10 -1.03
C LYS A 71 -5.64 -3.18 -2.22
N LYS A 72 -5.39 -3.74 -3.41
CA LYS A 72 -5.18 -2.98 -4.64
C LYS A 72 -4.09 -1.91 -4.48
N VAL A 73 -3.03 -2.25 -3.74
CA VAL A 73 -1.94 -1.31 -3.46
C VAL A 73 -1.18 -1.03 -4.74
N THR A 74 -0.95 0.24 -5.01
CA THR A 74 -0.21 0.73 -6.17
C THR A 74 0.81 1.77 -5.70
N LEU A 75 2.07 1.60 -6.10
CA LEU A 75 3.13 2.58 -5.90
C LEU A 75 3.50 3.19 -7.24
N VAL A 76 3.63 4.50 -7.27
CA VAL A 76 4.08 5.25 -8.45
C VAL A 76 5.38 5.96 -8.10
N GLU A 77 6.45 5.59 -8.79
CA GLU A 77 7.77 6.18 -8.67
C GLU A 77 8.01 7.16 -9.81
N LYS A 78 8.48 8.36 -9.48
CA LYS A 78 8.90 9.38 -10.43
C LYS A 78 10.26 9.90 -10.05
N THR A 79 11.23 9.75 -10.95
CA THR A 79 12.59 10.24 -10.78
C THR A 79 12.84 11.46 -11.64
N THR A 80 13.50 12.47 -11.08
CA THR A 80 13.99 13.67 -11.79
C THR A 80 15.52 13.66 -11.78
N ASN A 81 16.16 14.01 -12.89
CA ASN A 81 17.61 13.97 -13.07
C ASN A 81 18.21 12.56 -12.84
N GLY A 82 17.54 11.57 -13.37
CA GLY A 82 17.92 10.19 -13.33
C GLY A 82 16.83 9.30 -13.93
N ARG A 83 17.09 8.01 -13.98
CA ARG A 83 16.11 7.01 -14.43
C ARG A 83 16.11 5.82 -13.49
N LEU A 84 14.94 5.34 -13.16
CA LEU A 84 14.78 4.12 -12.40
C LEU A 84 15.12 2.91 -13.27
N ASP A 85 15.93 2.00 -12.73
CA ASP A 85 16.26 0.72 -13.37
C ASP A 85 15.21 -0.32 -12.98
N LYS A 86 14.21 -0.53 -13.84
CA LYS A 86 13.09 -1.45 -13.57
C LYS A 86 13.52 -2.90 -13.32
N ASP A 87 14.65 -3.30 -13.91
CA ASP A 87 15.16 -4.67 -13.77
C ASP A 87 15.83 -4.89 -12.40
N SER A 88 16.14 -3.80 -11.70
CA SER A 88 16.65 -3.82 -10.32
C SER A 88 15.56 -3.99 -9.26
N ILE A 89 14.29 -3.82 -9.62
CA ILE A 89 13.18 -3.90 -8.66
C ILE A 89 13.11 -5.29 -8.02
N ARG A 90 13.11 -5.32 -6.69
CA ARG A 90 12.90 -6.51 -5.87
C ARG A 90 11.82 -6.23 -4.85
N VAL A 91 10.92 -7.18 -4.68
CA VAL A 91 9.79 -7.07 -3.74
C VAL A 91 9.86 -8.25 -2.79
N LYS A 92 9.92 -7.96 -1.50
CA LYS A 92 10.02 -8.95 -0.43
C LYS A 92 8.95 -8.71 0.62
N ASP A 93 8.63 -9.75 1.36
CA ASP A 93 7.81 -9.64 2.57
C ASP A 93 8.61 -9.09 3.77
N GLY A 94 7.94 -8.92 4.91
CA GLY A 94 8.57 -8.46 6.15
C GLY A 94 9.65 -9.38 6.71
N ASN A 95 9.73 -10.62 6.24
CA ASN A 95 10.74 -11.63 6.64
C ASN A 95 11.91 -11.70 5.65
N GLY A 96 11.89 -10.88 4.59
CA GLY A 96 12.91 -10.88 3.55
C GLY A 96 12.73 -11.96 2.48
N ILE A 97 11.58 -12.63 2.44
CA ILE A 97 11.24 -13.63 1.43
C ILE A 97 10.72 -12.94 0.17
N ASP A 98 11.20 -13.36 -1.00
CA ASP A 98 10.76 -12.77 -2.26
C ASP A 98 9.27 -13.02 -2.49
N ILE A 99 8.55 -11.95 -2.79
CA ILE A 99 7.16 -12.02 -3.27
C ILE A 99 7.20 -12.40 -4.75
N PRO A 100 6.54 -13.51 -5.17
CA PRO A 100 6.55 -13.95 -6.56
C PRO A 100 6.13 -12.87 -7.53
N LYS A 101 6.80 -12.79 -8.69
CA LYS A 101 6.52 -11.76 -9.72
C LYS A 101 5.09 -11.80 -10.26
N ASP A 102 4.42 -12.95 -10.19
CA ASP A 102 3.01 -13.09 -10.59
C ASP A 102 2.04 -12.34 -9.67
N ASN A 103 2.52 -11.87 -8.52
CA ASN A 103 1.70 -11.15 -7.54
C ASN A 103 1.68 -9.63 -7.76
N TYR A 104 2.45 -9.11 -8.72
CA TYR A 104 2.48 -7.69 -9.05
C TYR A 104 2.87 -7.46 -10.51
N ASP A 105 2.46 -6.31 -11.04
CA ASP A 105 2.84 -5.83 -12.35
C ASP A 105 3.75 -4.60 -12.20
N ILE A 106 4.72 -4.46 -13.11
CA ILE A 106 5.57 -3.28 -13.23
C ILE A 106 5.29 -2.65 -14.59
N VAL A 107 4.78 -1.42 -14.57
CA VAL A 107 4.45 -0.66 -15.79
C VAL A 107 5.31 0.59 -15.83
N GLU A 108 5.99 0.82 -16.94
CA GLU A 108 6.76 2.05 -17.21
C GLU A 108 6.02 2.88 -18.24
N GLU A 109 5.65 4.09 -17.88
CA GLU A 109 4.92 5.01 -18.74
C GLU A 109 5.28 6.46 -18.42
N ASN A 110 5.59 7.25 -19.44
CA ASN A 110 5.87 8.68 -19.32
C ASN A 110 6.94 9.03 -18.25
N GLY A 111 7.99 8.21 -18.13
CA GLY A 111 9.07 8.41 -17.15
C GLY A 111 8.67 8.11 -15.70
N LYS A 112 7.56 7.43 -15.50
CA LYS A 112 7.10 6.92 -14.21
C LYS A 112 7.12 5.40 -14.23
N ILE A 113 7.44 4.80 -13.10
CA ILE A 113 7.29 3.36 -12.88
C ILE A 113 6.16 3.14 -11.91
N THR A 114 5.21 2.31 -12.30
CA THR A 114 4.08 1.90 -11.46
C THR A 114 4.25 0.45 -11.08
N LEU A 115 4.35 0.16 -9.79
CA LEU A 115 4.26 -1.16 -9.20
C LEU A 115 2.82 -1.38 -8.71
N LYS A 116 2.10 -2.30 -9.32
CA LYS A 116 0.71 -2.59 -9.00
C LYS A 116 0.58 -4.02 -8.46
N PHE A 117 0.20 -4.15 -7.21
CA PHE A 117 -0.10 -5.46 -6.62
C PHE A 117 -1.43 -6.01 -7.13
N LYS A 118 -1.52 -7.32 -7.27
CA LYS A 118 -2.76 -8.01 -7.64
C LYS A 118 -3.83 -7.81 -6.54
N ASP A 119 -5.10 -7.93 -6.91
CA ASP A 119 -6.24 -7.63 -6.06
C ASP A 119 -6.35 -8.54 -4.81
N ASP A 120 -5.70 -9.71 -4.85
CA ASP A 120 -5.64 -10.69 -3.77
C ASP A 120 -4.37 -10.58 -2.89
N ILE A 121 -3.59 -9.52 -3.07
CA ILE A 121 -2.47 -9.16 -2.20
C ILE A 121 -2.94 -8.16 -1.16
N TYR A 122 -2.65 -8.45 0.10
CA TYR A 122 -3.15 -7.68 1.24
C TYR A 122 -2.02 -7.22 2.16
N ILE A 123 -2.12 -5.99 2.67
CA ILE A 123 -1.27 -5.52 3.76
C ILE A 123 -2.13 -5.34 5.01
N LEU A 124 -1.82 -6.16 6.01
CA LEU A 124 -2.54 -6.20 7.29
C LEU A 124 -2.19 -4.99 8.15
N GLY A 125 -3.18 -4.45 8.82
CA GLY A 125 -2.99 -3.35 9.77
C GLY A 125 -2.13 -3.80 10.95
N LYS A 126 -1.26 -2.92 11.40
CA LYS A 126 -0.34 -3.17 12.52
C LYS A 126 -1.09 -3.57 13.79
N ASN A 127 -0.60 -4.59 14.48
CA ASN A 127 -1.21 -5.14 15.69
C ASN A 127 -2.66 -5.65 15.52
N SER A 128 -3.06 -5.98 14.30
CA SER A 128 -4.37 -6.60 14.04
C SER A 128 -4.34 -8.09 14.34
N ASN A 129 -5.49 -8.63 14.76
CA ASN A 129 -5.70 -10.06 14.74
C ASN A 129 -5.96 -10.51 13.30
N LYS A 130 -5.03 -11.26 12.73
CA LYS A 130 -5.11 -11.73 11.35
C LYS A 130 -6.41 -12.47 11.07
N ASN A 131 -6.77 -13.44 11.91
CA ASN A 131 -7.95 -14.29 11.69
C ASN A 131 -9.26 -13.47 11.72
N ASP A 132 -9.37 -12.51 12.65
CA ASP A 132 -10.54 -11.66 12.74
C ASP A 132 -10.71 -10.79 11.50
N ILE A 133 -9.59 -10.21 11.00
CA ILE A 133 -9.62 -9.37 9.81
C ILE A 133 -9.97 -10.19 8.57
N LEU A 134 -9.38 -11.39 8.42
CA LEU A 134 -9.68 -12.27 7.29
C LEU A 134 -11.15 -12.67 7.27
N ASN A 135 -11.69 -13.08 8.42
CA ASN A 135 -13.10 -13.46 8.54
C ASN A 135 -14.04 -12.29 8.20
N LYS A 136 -13.76 -11.09 8.74
CA LYS A 136 -14.54 -9.88 8.44
C LYS A 136 -14.54 -9.48 6.97
N ASN A 137 -13.47 -9.79 6.24
CA ASN A 137 -13.31 -9.45 4.83
C ASN A 137 -13.58 -10.62 3.88
N ASN A 138 -14.06 -11.76 4.38
CA ASN A 138 -14.29 -13.00 3.61
C ASN A 138 -13.06 -13.50 2.86
N ILE A 139 -11.87 -13.34 3.46
CA ILE A 139 -10.61 -13.81 2.91
C ILE A 139 -10.30 -15.18 3.52
N PRO A 140 -9.97 -16.20 2.71
CA PRO A 140 -9.64 -17.52 3.23
C PRO A 140 -8.48 -17.47 4.23
N LEU A 141 -8.60 -18.14 5.38
CA LEU A 141 -7.56 -18.23 6.40
C LEU A 141 -6.28 -18.91 5.87
N SER A 142 -6.41 -19.73 4.84
CA SER A 142 -5.30 -20.38 4.13
C SER A 142 -4.55 -19.45 3.16
N SER A 143 -5.00 -18.20 2.98
CA SER A 143 -4.32 -17.26 2.08
C SER A 143 -2.90 -16.98 2.58
N ASN A 144 -1.92 -17.17 1.68
CA ASN A 144 -0.51 -16.86 1.88
C ASN A 144 -0.11 -15.48 1.30
N LYS A 145 -1.08 -14.71 0.84
CA LYS A 145 -0.90 -13.41 0.19
C LYS A 145 -1.22 -12.23 1.11
N ILE A 146 -0.96 -12.40 2.40
CA ILE A 146 -1.24 -11.43 3.44
C ILE A 146 0.07 -11.11 4.15
N TYR A 147 0.46 -9.84 4.10
CA TYR A 147 1.74 -9.35 4.56
C TYR A 147 1.56 -8.29 5.64
N ASP A 148 2.39 -8.31 6.67
CA ASP A 148 2.46 -7.26 7.70
C ASP A 148 3.26 -6.06 7.19
N LYS A 149 4.22 -6.32 6.31
CA LYS A 149 5.09 -5.34 5.67
C LYS A 149 5.51 -5.86 4.29
N ILE A 150 5.65 -4.93 3.35
CA ILE A 150 6.29 -5.18 2.05
C ILE A 150 7.53 -4.30 1.96
N ASN A 151 8.66 -4.92 1.62
CA ASN A 151 9.92 -4.23 1.35
C ASN A 151 10.16 -4.21 -0.15
N ILE A 152 10.46 -3.03 -0.70
CA ILE A 152 10.72 -2.84 -2.12
C ILE A 152 12.08 -2.17 -2.25
N THR A 153 12.95 -2.73 -3.08
CA THR A 153 14.25 -2.11 -3.41
C THR A 153 14.37 -1.92 -4.90
N TYR A 154 15.02 -0.83 -5.31
CA TYR A 154 15.34 -0.53 -6.69
C TYR A 154 16.51 0.44 -6.79
N ASP A 155 17.14 0.47 -7.96
CA ASP A 155 18.22 1.39 -8.27
C ASP A 155 17.70 2.53 -9.16
N VAL A 156 18.16 3.74 -8.88
CA VAL A 156 18.06 4.89 -9.77
C VAL A 156 19.45 5.21 -10.31
N ILE A 157 19.57 5.25 -11.62
CA ILE A 157 20.79 5.68 -12.31
C ILE A 157 20.75 7.19 -12.40
N LYS A 158 21.69 7.85 -11.75
CA LYS A 158 21.73 9.30 -11.62
C LYS A 158 22.31 9.95 -12.87
N ASP A 159 21.75 11.08 -13.28
CA ASP A 159 22.35 11.92 -14.33
C ASP A 159 23.65 12.54 -13.80
N LYS A 160 24.71 12.47 -14.61
CA LYS A 160 26.04 12.95 -14.22
C LYS A 160 26.01 14.43 -13.82
N GLY A 161 26.49 14.71 -12.61
CA GLY A 161 26.63 16.08 -12.10
C GLY A 161 25.32 16.76 -11.71
N LYS A 162 24.21 16.02 -11.59
CA LYS A 162 22.92 16.57 -11.14
C LYS A 162 22.46 15.89 -9.87
N ASP A 163 21.72 16.65 -9.03
CA ASP A 163 21.01 16.06 -7.90
C ASP A 163 19.74 15.38 -8.40
N SER A 164 19.56 14.13 -8.00
CA SER A 164 18.37 13.34 -8.32
C SER A 164 17.32 13.48 -7.23
N ILE A 165 16.06 13.61 -7.63
CA ILE A 165 14.90 13.60 -6.72
C ILE A 165 14.02 12.43 -7.14
N ASP A 166 13.69 11.60 -6.17
CA ASP A 166 12.79 10.47 -6.37
C ASP A 166 11.56 10.59 -5.48
N THR A 167 10.39 10.54 -6.09
CA THR A 167 9.09 10.73 -5.43
C THR A 167 8.27 9.46 -5.54
N THR A 168 7.78 8.99 -4.40
CA THR A 168 6.89 7.83 -4.31
C THR A 168 5.49 8.30 -3.92
N ILE A 169 4.48 7.84 -4.66
CA ILE A 169 3.07 7.99 -4.32
C ILE A 169 2.49 6.60 -4.11
N ILE A 170 1.83 6.39 -2.98
CA ILE A 170 1.15 5.13 -2.69
C ILE A 170 -0.36 5.32 -2.67
N ASN A 171 -1.06 4.39 -3.30
CA ASN A 171 -2.52 4.32 -3.31
C ASN A 171 -2.98 2.96 -2.81
N SER A 172 -4.14 2.93 -2.18
CA SER A 172 -4.82 1.71 -1.80
C SER A 172 -6.32 1.89 -1.95
N ASN A 173 -7.01 0.87 -2.43
CA ASN A 173 -8.47 0.91 -2.61
C ASN A 173 -8.93 2.12 -3.47
N ASP A 174 -8.11 2.46 -4.49
CA ASP A 174 -8.33 3.59 -5.41
C ASP A 174 -8.20 5.00 -4.79
N ASN A 175 -7.68 5.13 -3.56
CA ASN A 175 -7.42 6.42 -2.90
C ASN A 175 -5.93 6.68 -2.72
N ILE A 176 -5.49 7.93 -2.88
CA ILE A 176 -4.13 8.37 -2.51
C ILE A 176 -4.04 8.38 -0.99
N ILE A 177 -3.07 7.64 -0.43
CA ILE A 177 -2.92 7.48 1.01
C ILE A 177 -1.69 8.23 1.54
N ASP A 178 -0.59 8.21 0.81
CA ASP A 178 0.66 8.84 1.21
C ASP A 178 1.49 9.28 -0.01
N GLU A 179 2.18 10.39 0.13
CA GLU A 179 3.17 10.90 -0.84
C GLU A 179 4.49 11.12 -0.10
N ASN A 180 5.52 10.38 -0.47
CA ASN A 180 6.86 10.49 0.11
C ASN A 180 7.87 10.95 -0.94
N ARG A 181 8.57 12.07 -0.65
CA ARG A 181 9.57 12.70 -1.51
C ARG A 181 10.91 12.74 -0.81
N LYS A 182 11.96 12.23 -1.47
CA LYS A 182 13.36 12.27 -1.01
C LYS A 182 14.34 12.53 -2.14
#